data_7a783abc550134285542735d4ea256a0
#
_entry.id   7a783abc550134285542735d4ea256a0
#
_cell.length_a   1.000
_cell.length_b   1.000
_cell.length_c   1.000
_cell.angle_alpha   90.00
_cell.angle_beta   90.00
_cell.angle_gamma   90.00
#
_symmetry.space_group_name_H-M   'P 1'
#
loop_
_entity.id
_entity.type
_entity.pdbx_description
1 polymer ?
#
loop_
_entity_poly.entity_id
_entity_poly.type
_entity_poly.pdbx_seq_one_letter_code
_entity_poly.pdbx_strand_id
1 'polypeptide(L)'
;DAVLPQTIIDGTSAFCEVRTVGWGETAIFDIRSRDLFPVTKTGRMGMREAELHKGFERQVTLNPEAHMVSTYVSLFRVLTGQESLGIFVTKCLRSIETEMYKDIYNAFAAAMSALSTDATTGLQVTGYTMEDMMKLAAKVQAFSGGAQPIMIGTKVALSKVFPDDGNYRYDIESPFVKLGYVRQIGSMSTLELPQVANWETPFSTLLSDTSLWIVAPSTDKIVKCVIGGTMMSNTSDVYANANLTQTNTLTKFWKTGVHTSSVGGLITL
;
A
#
# COMPACT_ATOMS: atom_id res chain seq x y z
N ASP A 1 -10.30 13.14 13.50
CA ASP A 1 -8.84 13.04 13.42
C ASP A 1 -8.30 11.63 13.70
N ALA A 2 -8.85 10.92 14.69
CA ALA A 2 -8.42 9.55 15.02
C ALA A 2 -8.96 8.49 14.03
N VAL A 3 -10.08 8.75 13.38
CA VAL A 3 -10.74 7.79 12.47
C VAL A 3 -9.95 7.62 11.16
N LEU A 4 -9.40 8.69 10.63
CA LEU A 4 -8.71 8.70 9.34
C LEU A 4 -7.44 7.80 9.34
N PRO A 5 -6.53 7.90 10.34
CA PRO A 5 -5.42 6.98 10.44
C PRO A 5 -5.83 5.52 10.59
N GLN A 6 -6.89 5.25 11.37
CA GLN A 6 -7.37 3.89 11.59
C GLN A 6 -7.92 3.26 10.31
N THR A 7 -8.71 3.99 9.52
CA THR A 7 -9.24 3.52 8.24
C THR A 7 -8.11 3.14 7.28
N ILE A 8 -7.06 3.97 7.22
CA ILE A 8 -5.89 3.71 6.38
C ILE A 8 -5.12 2.48 6.88
N ILE A 9 -4.91 2.37 8.18
CA ILE A 9 -4.25 1.21 8.79
C ILE A 9 -5.01 -0.08 8.43
N ASP A 10 -6.31 -0.09 8.61
CA ASP A 10 -7.14 -1.27 8.36
C ASP A 10 -7.14 -1.67 6.87
N GLY A 11 -7.17 -0.68 5.96
CA GLY A 11 -7.18 -0.93 4.52
C GLY A 11 -5.84 -1.35 3.92
N THR A 12 -4.72 -0.95 4.52
CA THR A 12 -3.37 -1.14 3.93
C THR A 12 -2.43 -1.97 4.80
N SER A 13 -2.91 -2.50 5.91
CA SER A 13 -2.11 -3.20 6.92
C SER A 13 -1.29 -4.39 6.40
N ALA A 14 -1.67 -4.98 5.27
CA ALA A 14 -0.97 -6.12 4.70
C ALA A 14 0.44 -5.74 4.16
N PHE A 15 0.62 -4.54 3.63
CA PHE A 15 1.85 -4.12 2.94
C PHE A 15 2.37 -2.76 3.40
N CYS A 16 1.61 -1.99 4.18
CA CYS A 16 1.99 -0.68 4.69
C CYS A 16 2.13 -0.68 6.21
N GLU A 17 3.21 -0.10 6.71
CA GLU A 17 3.41 0.23 8.11
C GLU A 17 3.11 1.70 8.31
N VAL A 18 2.06 2.00 9.08
CA VAL A 18 1.64 3.37 9.39
C VAL A 18 2.08 3.73 10.80
N ARG A 19 2.79 4.85 10.94
CA ARG A 19 3.15 5.44 12.24
C ARG A 19 2.58 6.84 12.35
N THR A 20 2.00 7.13 13.50
CA THR A 20 1.54 8.47 13.86
C THR A 20 2.57 9.15 14.76
N VAL A 21 2.91 10.40 14.46
CA VAL A 21 3.88 11.19 15.21
C VAL A 21 3.26 12.52 15.62
N GLY A 22 3.79 13.11 16.70
CA GLY A 22 3.40 14.43 17.16
C GLY A 22 3.88 15.56 16.23
N TRP A 23 3.57 16.79 16.61
CA TRP A 23 4.02 17.97 15.89
C TRP A 23 5.54 18.13 15.99
N GLY A 24 6.20 18.25 14.83
CA GLY A 24 7.65 18.41 14.75
C GLY A 24 8.45 17.14 15.02
N GLU A 25 7.78 16.01 15.27
CA GLU A 25 8.44 14.73 15.44
C GLU A 25 8.62 14.02 14.08
N THR A 26 9.67 13.22 14.03
CA THR A 26 10.00 12.40 12.87
C THR A 26 9.83 10.93 13.21
N ALA A 27 9.32 10.14 12.28
CA ALA A 27 9.27 8.70 12.47
C ALA A 27 10.56 8.04 12.02
N ILE A 28 11.10 7.19 12.86
CA ILE A 28 12.27 6.37 12.57
C ILE A 28 11.80 4.94 12.35
N PHE A 29 12.12 4.38 11.19
CA PHE A 29 11.83 2.99 10.84
C PHE A 29 13.13 2.19 10.85
N ASP A 30 13.15 1.10 11.62
CA ASP A 30 14.28 0.17 11.65
C ASP A 30 14.08 -0.89 10.57
N ILE A 31 15.01 -0.96 9.64
CA ILE A 31 15.03 -1.96 8.57
C ILE A 31 16.11 -2.96 8.90
N ARG A 32 15.71 -4.21 9.16
CA ARG A 32 16.62 -5.30 9.47
C ARG A 32 16.94 -6.08 8.23
N SER A 33 18.21 -6.30 7.97
CA SER A 33 18.64 -7.24 6.93
C SER A 33 18.19 -8.65 7.27
N ARG A 34 17.74 -9.39 6.25
CA ARG A 34 17.38 -10.81 6.37
C ARG A 34 18.46 -11.73 5.84
N ASP A 35 19.59 -11.17 5.48
CA ASP A 35 20.70 -11.94 4.95
C ASP A 35 21.18 -12.94 6.01
N LEU A 36 21.38 -14.17 5.56
CA LEU A 36 21.97 -15.22 6.40
C LEU A 36 23.49 -15.17 6.23
N PHE A 37 24.18 -15.38 7.32
CA PHE A 37 25.63 -15.47 7.27
C PHE A 37 26.06 -16.84 6.71
N PRO A 38 27.05 -16.88 5.81
CA PRO A 38 27.59 -18.11 5.28
C PRO A 38 28.27 -18.92 6.40
N VAL A 39 27.95 -20.21 6.45
CA VAL A 39 28.53 -21.13 7.44
C VAL A 39 29.72 -21.85 6.82
N THR A 40 30.90 -21.66 7.40
CA THR A 40 32.12 -22.33 6.97
C THR A 40 32.23 -23.73 7.58
N LYS A 41 32.40 -24.74 6.74
CA LYS A 41 32.72 -26.11 7.22
C LYS A 41 34.21 -26.19 7.54
N THR A 42 34.52 -26.55 8.77
CA THR A 42 35.87 -26.81 9.23
C THR A 42 36.10 -28.29 9.51
N GLY A 43 37.30 -28.77 9.25
CA GLY A 43 37.69 -30.14 9.61
C GLY A 43 37.80 -30.31 11.15
N ARG A 44 37.61 -31.53 11.62
CA ARG A 44 37.57 -31.89 13.05
C ARG A 44 38.84 -31.50 13.85
N MET A 45 39.95 -31.27 13.17
CA MET A 45 41.24 -30.87 13.77
C MET A 45 41.88 -29.66 13.11
N GLY A 46 41.15 -28.92 12.25
CA GLY A 46 41.68 -27.73 11.57
C GLY A 46 41.34 -26.47 12.34
N MET A 47 42.31 -25.77 12.86
CA MET A 47 42.16 -24.37 13.25
C MET A 47 42.07 -23.54 11.97
N ARG A 48 40.84 -23.25 11.54
CA ARG A 48 40.58 -22.26 10.49
C ARG A 48 39.74 -21.17 11.08
N GLU A 49 40.18 -19.95 10.86
CA GLU A 49 39.36 -18.77 11.19
C GLU A 49 38.14 -18.73 10.24
N ALA A 50 36.95 -18.57 10.81
CA ALA A 50 35.78 -18.27 10.01
C ALA A 50 35.79 -16.79 9.63
N GLU A 51 35.32 -16.48 8.42
CA GLU A 51 35.16 -15.09 8.01
C GLU A 51 34.17 -14.36 8.92
N LEU A 52 34.53 -13.15 9.33
CA LEU A 52 33.69 -12.31 10.18
C LEU A 52 32.73 -11.54 9.30
N HIS A 53 31.44 -11.77 9.49
CA HIS A 53 30.40 -11.03 8.80
C HIS A 53 29.68 -10.11 9.78
N LYS A 54 29.35 -8.89 9.30
CA LYS A 54 28.59 -7.90 10.06
C LYS A 54 27.16 -7.81 9.49
N GLY A 55 26.15 -7.93 10.34
CA GLY A 55 24.76 -7.64 9.98
C GLY A 55 24.58 -6.14 9.75
N PHE A 56 23.83 -5.78 8.71
CA PHE A 56 23.46 -4.40 8.43
C PHE A 56 22.04 -4.14 8.95
N GLU A 57 21.94 -3.23 9.92
CA GLU A 57 20.67 -2.61 10.30
C GLU A 57 20.70 -1.17 9.78
N ARG A 58 19.62 -0.75 9.16
CA ARG A 58 19.49 0.60 8.63
C ARG A 58 18.28 1.27 9.27
N GLN A 59 18.47 2.49 9.72
CA GLN A 59 17.39 3.36 10.15
C GLN A 59 17.04 4.34 9.05
N VAL A 60 15.75 4.48 8.78
CA VAL A 60 15.23 5.45 7.82
C VAL A 60 14.28 6.38 8.54
N THR A 61 14.55 7.66 8.39
CA THR A 61 13.73 8.72 8.97
C THR A 61 12.82 9.30 7.91
N LEU A 62 11.53 9.37 8.19
CA LEU A 62 10.53 10.02 7.35
C LEU A 62 9.96 11.24 8.07
N ASN A 63 10.02 12.39 7.41
CA ASN A 63 9.47 13.64 7.90
C ASN A 63 8.12 13.89 7.21
N PRO A 64 7.01 14.10 7.96
CA PRO A 64 5.73 14.42 7.38
C PRO A 64 5.77 15.71 6.56
N GLU A 65 5.13 15.73 5.40
CA GLU A 65 4.97 16.90 4.53
C GLU A 65 3.53 17.41 4.60
N ALA A 66 3.34 18.72 4.41
CA ALA A 66 2.04 19.36 4.49
C ALA A 66 1.25 19.17 3.20
N HIS A 67 0.04 18.66 3.32
CA HIS A 67 -0.93 18.58 2.23
C HIS A 67 -2.16 19.40 2.60
N MET A 68 -2.64 20.22 1.68
CA MET A 68 -3.71 21.18 1.93
C MET A 68 -4.82 21.05 0.90
N VAL A 69 -6.05 21.18 1.40
CA VAL A 69 -7.25 21.33 0.56
C VAL A 69 -7.92 22.63 0.96
N SER A 70 -8.07 23.53 -0.02
CA SER A 70 -8.74 24.82 0.19
C SER A 70 -10.05 24.84 -0.60
N THR A 71 -11.11 25.22 0.07
CA THR A 71 -12.43 25.40 -0.54
C THR A 71 -12.99 26.78 -0.18
N TYR A 72 -13.74 27.37 -1.07
CA TYR A 72 -14.45 28.61 -0.79
C TYR A 72 -15.96 28.40 -0.91
N VAL A 73 -16.71 29.12 -0.11
CA VAL A 73 -18.18 29.10 -0.10
C VAL A 73 -18.69 30.53 -0.15
N SER A 74 -19.70 30.77 -0.99
CA SER A 74 -20.35 32.06 -1.03
C SER A 74 -21.41 32.16 0.06
N LEU A 75 -21.36 33.20 0.88
CA LEU A 75 -22.34 33.45 1.93
C LEU A 75 -23.76 33.47 1.38
N PHE A 76 -23.98 34.10 0.22
CA PHE A 76 -25.29 34.20 -0.41
C PHE A 76 -25.89 32.82 -0.73
N ARG A 77 -25.07 31.90 -1.25
CA ARG A 77 -25.52 30.54 -1.60
C ARG A 77 -25.83 29.68 -0.37
N VAL A 78 -25.09 29.92 0.73
CA VAL A 78 -25.40 29.26 2.01
C VAL A 78 -26.72 29.77 2.59
N LEU A 79 -26.93 31.08 2.57
CA LEU A 79 -28.18 31.68 3.08
C LEU A 79 -29.41 31.30 2.25
N THR A 80 -29.24 31.10 0.94
CA THR A 80 -30.33 30.61 0.08
C THR A 80 -30.53 29.09 0.16
N GLY A 81 -29.73 28.38 0.96
CA GLY A 81 -29.84 26.92 1.12
C GLY A 81 -29.34 26.10 -0.08
N GLN A 82 -28.66 26.75 -1.04
CA GLN A 82 -28.10 26.06 -2.21
C GLN A 82 -26.80 25.31 -1.90
N GLU A 83 -26.06 25.72 -0.87
CA GLU A 83 -24.82 25.11 -0.45
C GLU A 83 -24.85 24.76 1.03
N SER A 84 -24.30 23.59 1.37
CA SER A 84 -24.18 23.13 2.76
C SER A 84 -22.70 23.03 3.14
N LEU A 85 -22.30 23.73 4.19
CA LEU A 85 -20.94 23.67 4.74
C LEU A 85 -20.54 22.26 5.17
N GLY A 86 -21.47 21.49 5.75
CA GLY A 86 -21.20 20.12 6.17
C GLY A 86 -20.83 19.20 5.01
N ILE A 87 -21.46 19.35 3.85
CA ILE A 87 -21.13 18.59 2.64
C ILE A 87 -19.72 18.95 2.14
N PHE A 88 -19.36 20.24 2.18
CA PHE A 88 -18.01 20.66 1.77
C PHE A 88 -16.93 20.08 2.67
N VAL A 89 -17.08 20.13 3.97
CA VAL A 89 -16.14 19.54 4.93
C VAL A 89 -15.99 18.03 4.70
N THR A 90 -17.11 17.32 4.49
CA THR A 90 -17.06 15.88 4.20
C THR A 90 -16.32 15.58 2.88
N LYS A 91 -16.53 16.40 1.86
CA LYS A 91 -15.80 16.26 0.59
C LYS A 91 -14.31 16.50 0.75
N CYS A 92 -13.91 17.52 1.52
CA CYS A 92 -12.51 17.80 1.81
C CYS A 92 -11.83 16.65 2.56
N LEU A 93 -12.50 16.07 3.56
CA LEU A 93 -11.99 14.92 4.29
C LEU A 93 -11.79 13.71 3.39
N ARG A 94 -12.78 13.41 2.55
CA ARG A 94 -12.67 12.31 1.57
C ARG A 94 -11.56 12.57 0.53
N SER A 95 -11.35 13.82 0.12
CA SER A 95 -10.26 14.15 -0.79
C SER A 95 -8.90 13.90 -0.16
N ILE A 96 -8.70 14.27 1.10
CA ILE A 96 -7.46 14.00 1.83
C ILE A 96 -7.24 12.50 1.97
N GLU A 97 -8.27 11.74 2.37
CA GLU A 97 -8.21 10.29 2.49
C GLU A 97 -7.85 9.62 1.16
N THR A 98 -8.51 10.03 0.08
CA THR A 98 -8.24 9.50 -1.27
C THR A 98 -6.80 9.76 -1.70
N GLU A 99 -6.27 10.96 -1.44
CA GLU A 99 -4.89 11.29 -1.80
C GLU A 99 -3.87 10.50 -0.97
N MET A 100 -4.14 10.27 0.31
CA MET A 100 -3.29 9.39 1.13
C MET A 100 -3.27 7.95 0.59
N TYR A 101 -4.42 7.40 0.22
CA TYR A 101 -4.48 6.08 -0.42
C TYR A 101 -3.73 6.05 -1.76
N LYS A 102 -3.87 7.11 -2.57
CA LYS A 102 -3.18 7.26 -3.83
C LYS A 102 -1.66 7.24 -3.66
N ASP A 103 -1.15 7.98 -2.68
CA ASP A 103 0.27 8.02 -2.36
C ASP A 103 0.79 6.65 -1.89
N ILE A 104 0.06 5.95 -1.03
CA ILE A 104 0.42 4.62 -0.54
C ILE A 104 0.42 3.60 -1.69
N TYR A 105 -0.61 3.61 -2.53
CA TYR A 105 -0.72 2.68 -3.65
C TYR A 105 0.31 2.95 -4.74
N ASN A 106 0.59 4.21 -5.05
CA ASN A 106 1.64 4.60 -5.99
C ASN A 106 3.03 4.17 -5.48
N ALA A 107 3.31 4.38 -4.20
CA ALA A 107 4.55 3.93 -3.57
C ALA A 107 4.68 2.40 -3.64
N PHE A 108 3.61 1.68 -3.35
CA PHE A 108 3.58 0.22 -3.43
C PHE A 108 3.77 -0.29 -4.86
N ALA A 109 3.03 0.25 -5.83
CA ALA A 109 3.14 -0.13 -7.24
C ALA A 109 4.54 0.18 -7.80
N ALA A 110 5.11 1.34 -7.46
CA ALA A 110 6.47 1.71 -7.84
C ALA A 110 7.52 0.75 -7.25
N ALA A 111 7.36 0.35 -5.98
CA ALA A 111 8.23 -0.62 -5.34
C ALA A 111 8.20 -1.97 -6.06
N MET A 112 7.01 -2.44 -6.41
CA MET A 112 6.82 -3.73 -7.07
C MET A 112 7.28 -3.71 -8.53
N SER A 113 7.11 -2.60 -9.24
CA SER A 113 7.60 -2.44 -10.62
C SER A 113 9.12 -2.31 -10.71
N ALA A 114 9.79 -1.91 -9.64
CA ALA A 114 11.25 -1.83 -9.57
C ALA A 114 11.93 -3.18 -9.31
N LEU A 115 11.15 -4.26 -9.10
CA LEU A 115 11.70 -5.60 -8.94
C LEU A 115 12.38 -6.09 -10.21
N SER A 116 13.41 -6.93 -10.06
CA SER A 116 14.16 -7.46 -11.20
C SER A 116 13.30 -8.31 -12.13
N THR A 117 13.39 -8.04 -13.43
CA THR A 117 12.78 -8.83 -14.51
C THR A 117 13.70 -9.94 -15.02
N ASP A 118 14.88 -10.11 -14.45
CA ASP A 118 15.85 -11.12 -14.87
C ASP A 118 15.24 -12.53 -14.80
N ALA A 119 15.37 -13.31 -15.87
CA ALA A 119 14.79 -14.65 -15.99
C ALA A 119 15.30 -15.63 -14.91
N THR A 120 16.49 -15.42 -14.37
CA THR A 120 17.10 -16.30 -13.36
C THR A 120 16.74 -15.91 -11.94
N THR A 121 16.83 -14.62 -11.62
CA THR A 121 16.55 -14.07 -10.29
C THR A 121 15.23 -13.33 -10.22
N GLY A 122 14.53 -13.23 -11.35
CA GLY A 122 13.35 -12.38 -11.52
C GLY A 122 12.23 -12.71 -10.55
N LEU A 123 11.72 -11.64 -9.98
CA LEU A 123 10.52 -11.61 -9.15
C LEU A 123 9.34 -10.99 -9.92
N GLN A 124 9.53 -10.81 -11.23
CA GLN A 124 8.50 -10.37 -12.16
C GLN A 124 8.22 -11.45 -13.19
N VAL A 125 6.94 -11.73 -13.42
CA VAL A 125 6.48 -12.70 -14.42
C VAL A 125 5.45 -12.00 -15.31
N THR A 126 5.59 -12.16 -16.63
CA THR A 126 4.63 -11.67 -17.61
C THR A 126 3.78 -12.84 -18.11
N GLY A 127 2.48 -12.66 -18.08
CA GLY A 127 1.52 -13.73 -18.36
C GLY A 127 1.22 -14.58 -17.12
N TYR A 128 -0.04 -14.98 -17.00
CA TYR A 128 -0.47 -15.84 -15.90
C TYR A 128 -0.43 -17.30 -16.32
N THR A 129 0.40 -18.09 -15.63
CA THR A 129 0.27 -19.53 -15.56
C THR A 129 0.27 -19.95 -14.08
N MET A 130 -0.45 -21.02 -13.76
CA MET A 130 -0.50 -21.54 -12.40
C MET A 130 0.88 -21.96 -11.91
N GLU A 131 1.68 -22.55 -12.80
CA GLU A 131 3.03 -23.01 -12.51
C GLU A 131 3.97 -21.85 -12.16
N ASP A 132 3.96 -20.77 -12.95
CA ASP A 132 4.83 -19.61 -12.70
C ASP A 132 4.43 -18.84 -11.46
N MET A 133 3.12 -18.75 -11.19
CA MET A 133 2.61 -18.21 -9.96
C MET A 133 3.11 -18.99 -8.73
N MET A 134 3.03 -20.32 -8.77
CA MET A 134 3.50 -21.16 -7.67
C MET A 134 5.03 -21.10 -7.50
N LYS A 135 5.78 -21.04 -8.59
CA LYS A 135 7.24 -20.82 -8.54
C LYS A 135 7.60 -19.49 -7.91
N LEU A 136 6.89 -18.42 -8.30
CA LEU A 136 7.10 -17.08 -7.72
C LEU A 136 6.74 -17.05 -6.24
N ALA A 137 5.63 -17.66 -5.87
CA ALA A 137 5.21 -17.76 -4.48
C ALA A 137 6.24 -18.53 -3.62
N ALA A 138 6.76 -19.65 -4.12
CA ALA A 138 7.80 -20.41 -3.45
C ALA A 138 9.10 -19.60 -3.27
N LYS A 139 9.50 -18.82 -4.30
CA LYS A 139 10.65 -17.91 -4.19
C LYS A 139 10.41 -16.84 -3.10
N VAL A 140 9.27 -16.16 -3.16
CA VAL A 140 8.93 -15.13 -2.16
C VAL A 140 8.90 -15.72 -0.75
N GLN A 141 8.34 -16.92 -0.57
CA GLN A 141 8.32 -17.61 0.71
C GLN A 141 9.73 -17.94 1.22
N ALA A 142 10.58 -18.51 0.35
CA ALA A 142 11.94 -18.88 0.72
C ALA A 142 12.77 -17.67 1.18
N PHE A 143 12.72 -16.57 0.41
CA PHE A 143 13.46 -15.35 0.73
C PHE A 143 12.83 -14.53 1.88
N SER A 144 11.59 -14.82 2.25
CA SER A 144 10.91 -14.16 3.37
C SER A 144 10.98 -14.96 4.68
N GLY A 145 11.91 -15.92 4.76
CA GLY A 145 12.10 -16.73 5.98
C GLY A 145 10.98 -17.73 6.23
N GLY A 146 10.32 -18.23 5.19
CA GLY A 146 9.26 -19.23 5.29
C GLY A 146 7.85 -18.65 5.56
N ALA A 147 7.68 -17.35 5.62
CA ALA A 147 6.37 -16.74 5.81
C ALA A 147 5.45 -17.06 4.61
N GLN A 148 4.20 -17.39 4.90
CA GLN A 148 3.19 -17.71 3.87
C GLN A 148 2.92 -16.48 3.01
N PRO A 149 3.07 -16.54 1.68
CA PRO A 149 2.78 -15.42 0.81
C PRO A 149 1.29 -15.15 0.69
N ILE A 150 0.94 -13.90 0.49
CA ILE A 150 -0.41 -13.40 0.22
C ILE A 150 -0.42 -12.82 -1.18
N MET A 151 -1.43 -13.18 -1.97
CA MET A 151 -1.67 -12.57 -3.28
C MET A 151 -2.57 -11.35 -3.09
N ILE A 152 -2.13 -10.21 -3.60
CA ILE A 152 -2.83 -8.94 -3.51
C ILE A 152 -3.18 -8.49 -4.92
N GLY A 153 -4.39 -8.00 -5.12
CA GLY A 153 -4.81 -7.47 -6.42
C GLY A 153 -6.16 -6.80 -6.38
N THR A 154 -6.53 -6.17 -7.49
CA THR A 154 -7.89 -5.68 -7.68
C THR A 154 -8.85 -6.85 -7.93
N LYS A 155 -10.13 -6.63 -7.72
CA LYS A 155 -11.16 -7.64 -8.00
C LYS A 155 -11.08 -8.16 -9.44
N VAL A 156 -10.83 -7.28 -10.41
CA VAL A 156 -10.70 -7.62 -11.83
C VAL A 156 -9.45 -8.47 -12.07
N ALA A 157 -8.31 -8.10 -11.49
CA ALA A 157 -7.08 -8.89 -11.60
C ALA A 157 -7.24 -10.27 -10.96
N LEU A 158 -7.79 -10.33 -9.74
CA LEU A 158 -8.03 -11.59 -9.03
C LEU A 158 -9.05 -12.49 -9.72
N SER A 159 -10.03 -11.93 -10.45
CA SER A 159 -11.01 -12.72 -11.21
C SER A 159 -10.42 -13.48 -12.40
N LYS A 160 -9.23 -13.09 -12.85
CA LYS A 160 -8.51 -13.78 -13.94
C LYS A 160 -7.68 -14.97 -13.43
N VAL A 161 -7.50 -15.05 -12.11
CA VAL A 161 -6.71 -16.10 -11.46
C VAL A 161 -7.63 -17.22 -11.01
N PHE A 162 -7.56 -18.37 -11.68
CA PHE A 162 -8.31 -19.57 -11.33
C PHE A 162 -7.51 -20.81 -11.66
N PRO A 163 -7.83 -21.94 -11.00
CA PRO A 163 -7.31 -23.23 -11.37
C PRO A 163 -7.66 -23.57 -12.83
N ASP A 164 -6.79 -24.31 -13.50
CA ASP A 164 -7.00 -24.77 -14.90
C ASP A 164 -8.25 -25.65 -15.07
N ASP A 165 -8.89 -26.05 -13.98
CA ASP A 165 -10.11 -26.85 -14.00
C ASP A 165 -11.33 -25.96 -14.33
N GLY A 166 -11.78 -26.02 -15.58
CA GLY A 166 -12.87 -25.18 -16.09
C GLY A 166 -14.21 -25.34 -15.36
N ASN A 167 -14.41 -26.43 -14.62
CA ASN A 167 -15.65 -26.69 -13.88
C ASN A 167 -15.82 -25.79 -12.65
N TYR A 168 -14.74 -25.32 -12.06
CA TYR A 168 -14.79 -24.49 -10.86
C TYR A 168 -15.53 -23.15 -11.03
N ARG A 169 -15.60 -22.65 -12.25
CA ARG A 169 -16.29 -21.38 -12.58
C ARG A 169 -17.81 -21.50 -12.55
N TYR A 170 -18.35 -22.67 -12.80
CA TYR A 170 -19.77 -22.88 -13.02
C TYR A 170 -20.51 -23.46 -11.81
N ASP A 171 -19.77 -23.83 -10.78
CA ASP A 171 -20.37 -24.30 -9.55
C ASP A 171 -20.96 -23.12 -8.75
N ILE A 172 -22.29 -23.12 -8.58
CA ILE A 172 -23.04 -22.07 -7.87
C ILE A 172 -22.60 -21.93 -6.41
N GLU A 173 -22.11 -22.99 -5.79
CA GLU A 173 -21.62 -22.97 -4.42
C GLU A 173 -20.16 -22.49 -4.32
N SER A 174 -19.45 -22.41 -5.43
CA SER A 174 -18.03 -22.00 -5.43
C SER A 174 -17.85 -20.58 -4.89
N PRO A 175 -16.75 -20.32 -4.16
CA PRO A 175 -16.40 -18.97 -3.74
C PRO A 175 -16.28 -17.98 -4.89
N PHE A 176 -15.91 -18.47 -6.07
CA PHE A 176 -15.79 -17.66 -7.29
C PHE A 176 -17.13 -17.03 -7.70
N VAL A 177 -18.22 -17.81 -7.72
CA VAL A 177 -19.54 -17.29 -8.09
C VAL A 177 -20.05 -16.25 -7.09
N LYS A 178 -19.75 -16.44 -5.80
CA LYS A 178 -20.19 -15.55 -4.72
C LYS A 178 -19.38 -14.26 -4.62
N LEU A 179 -18.07 -14.33 -4.86
CA LEU A 179 -17.13 -13.21 -4.65
C LEU A 179 -16.57 -12.61 -5.94
N GLY A 180 -16.60 -13.39 -7.04
CA GLY A 180 -15.95 -13.04 -8.29
C GLY A 180 -14.47 -13.40 -8.38
N TYR A 181 -13.89 -13.98 -7.32
CA TYR A 181 -12.51 -14.46 -7.28
C TYR A 181 -12.34 -15.57 -6.24
N VAL A 182 -11.22 -16.27 -6.29
CA VAL A 182 -10.90 -17.36 -5.36
C VAL A 182 -10.17 -16.80 -4.14
N ARG A 183 -10.67 -17.11 -2.93
CA ARG A 183 -10.07 -16.62 -1.68
C ARG A 183 -8.74 -17.26 -1.33
N GLN A 184 -8.52 -18.49 -1.78
CA GLN A 184 -7.30 -19.23 -1.49
C GLN A 184 -6.92 -20.07 -2.69
N ILE A 185 -5.67 -19.95 -3.13
CA ILE A 185 -5.11 -20.71 -4.24
C ILE A 185 -3.83 -21.39 -3.75
N GLY A 186 -3.85 -22.72 -3.74
CA GLY A 186 -2.78 -23.47 -3.08
C GLY A 186 -2.70 -23.14 -1.59
N SER A 187 -1.54 -22.71 -1.15
CA SER A 187 -1.32 -22.27 0.25
C SER A 187 -1.44 -20.75 0.45
N MET A 188 -1.68 -19.99 -0.62
CA MET A 188 -1.76 -18.52 -0.58
C MET A 188 -3.19 -18.05 -0.35
N SER A 189 -3.38 -17.10 0.54
CA SER A 189 -4.61 -16.34 0.67
C SER A 189 -4.60 -15.15 -0.31
N THR A 190 -5.79 -14.79 -0.81
CA THR A 190 -5.97 -13.63 -1.69
C THR A 190 -6.54 -12.46 -0.90
N LEU A 191 -6.00 -11.27 -1.13
CA LEU A 191 -6.46 -10.02 -0.55
C LEU A 191 -6.90 -9.07 -1.67
N GLU A 192 -8.17 -8.69 -1.64
CA GLU A 192 -8.70 -7.69 -2.56
C GLU A 192 -8.33 -6.29 -2.09
N LEU A 193 -7.73 -5.49 -2.97
CA LEU A 193 -7.59 -4.06 -2.77
C LEU A 193 -8.76 -3.32 -3.43
N PRO A 194 -9.49 -2.50 -2.67
CA PRO A 194 -10.55 -1.69 -3.24
C PRO A 194 -9.96 -0.66 -4.20
N GLN A 195 -10.60 -0.50 -5.36
CA GLN A 195 -10.23 0.52 -6.32
C GLN A 195 -10.50 1.92 -5.75
N VAL A 196 -9.58 2.83 -6.01
CA VAL A 196 -9.72 4.24 -5.68
C VAL A 196 -9.91 5.03 -6.96
N ALA A 197 -10.88 5.94 -6.95
CA ALA A 197 -11.16 6.78 -8.12
C ALA A 197 -10.02 7.78 -8.35
N ASN A 198 -9.55 7.88 -9.57
CA ASN A 198 -8.62 8.92 -9.97
C ASN A 198 -9.43 10.14 -10.44
N TRP A 199 -9.44 11.20 -9.63
CA TRP A 199 -10.20 12.42 -9.95
C TRP A 199 -9.54 13.30 -11.00
N GLU A 200 -8.28 13.08 -11.33
CA GLU A 200 -7.56 13.80 -12.38
C GLU A 200 -8.03 13.40 -13.78
N THR A 201 -8.42 12.13 -13.92
CA THR A 201 -8.90 11.61 -15.20
C THR A 201 -10.33 11.08 -15.02
N PRO A 202 -11.32 11.58 -15.78
CA PRO A 202 -12.72 11.15 -15.64
C PRO A 202 -12.86 9.62 -15.80
N PHE A 203 -13.58 8.99 -14.86
CA PHE A 203 -13.91 7.57 -14.86
C PHE A 203 -12.71 6.60 -14.84
N SER A 204 -11.50 7.07 -14.47
CA SER A 204 -10.35 6.21 -14.31
C SER A 204 -10.18 5.75 -12.87
N THR A 205 -9.56 4.59 -12.71
CA THR A 205 -9.18 4.02 -11.42
C THR A 205 -7.67 4.05 -11.25
N LEU A 206 -7.22 4.08 -9.99
CA LEU A 206 -5.81 4.23 -9.68
C LEU A 206 -5.01 2.94 -9.88
N LEU A 207 -5.57 1.82 -9.39
CA LEU A 207 -4.87 0.54 -9.42
C LEU A 207 -5.01 -0.14 -10.78
N SER A 208 -3.92 -0.75 -11.25
CA SER A 208 -3.92 -1.55 -12.48
C SER A 208 -4.72 -2.84 -12.30
N ASP A 209 -5.64 -3.10 -13.21
CA ASP A 209 -6.42 -4.34 -13.28
C ASP A 209 -5.69 -5.49 -13.99
N THR A 210 -4.41 -5.27 -14.35
CA THR A 210 -3.55 -6.26 -15.00
C THR A 210 -2.39 -6.71 -14.12
N SER A 211 -2.30 -6.20 -12.90
CA SER A 211 -1.18 -6.50 -12.01
C SER A 211 -1.65 -7.27 -10.78
N LEU A 212 -0.92 -8.33 -10.45
CA LEU A 212 -1.07 -9.11 -9.23
C LEU A 212 0.24 -9.04 -8.45
N TRP A 213 0.14 -8.82 -7.16
CA TRP A 213 1.28 -8.73 -6.28
C TRP A 213 1.30 -9.89 -5.29
N ILE A 214 2.45 -10.53 -5.15
CA ILE A 214 2.67 -11.59 -4.16
C ILE A 214 3.59 -11.03 -3.10
N VAL A 215 3.12 -10.94 -1.88
CA VAL A 215 3.86 -10.36 -0.75
C VAL A 215 3.81 -11.33 0.43
N ALA A 216 4.94 -11.55 1.07
CA ALA A 216 4.95 -12.27 2.34
C ALA A 216 4.72 -11.30 3.49
N PRO A 217 3.70 -11.51 4.33
CA PRO A 217 3.47 -10.70 5.51
C PRO A 217 4.67 -10.86 6.45
N SER A 218 5.34 -9.77 6.69
CA SER A 218 6.48 -9.75 7.58
C SER A 218 6.40 -8.56 8.52
N THR A 219 7.25 -8.57 9.53
CA THR A 219 7.40 -7.43 10.45
C THR A 219 7.86 -6.17 9.74
N ASP A 220 8.64 -6.32 8.66
CA ASP A 220 9.09 -5.19 7.84
C ASP A 220 8.24 -5.10 6.57
N LYS A 221 7.30 -4.16 6.56
CA LYS A 221 6.38 -3.95 5.45
C LYS A 221 7.00 -3.07 4.37
N ILE A 222 6.58 -3.27 3.13
CA ILE A 222 7.19 -2.66 1.94
C ILE A 222 7.05 -1.14 1.96
N VAL A 223 5.86 -0.64 2.29
CA VAL A 223 5.58 0.79 2.34
C VAL A 223 5.61 1.26 3.79
N LYS A 224 6.26 2.39 4.02
CA LYS A 224 6.26 3.11 5.29
C LYS A 224 5.46 4.40 5.11
N CYS A 225 4.47 4.61 5.95
CA CYS A 225 3.67 5.82 5.94
C CYS A 225 3.75 6.49 7.30
N VAL A 226 4.00 7.78 7.31
CA VAL A 226 4.02 8.61 8.52
C VAL A 226 2.90 9.60 8.43
N ILE A 227 2.10 9.69 9.48
CA ILE A 227 1.04 10.67 9.64
C ILE A 227 1.41 11.57 10.80
N GLY A 228 1.60 12.87 10.54
CA GLY A 228 2.04 13.85 11.52
C GLY A 228 0.90 14.69 12.07
N GLY A 229 0.95 14.96 13.37
CA GLY A 229 0.09 15.94 14.04
C GLY A 229 -1.41 15.74 13.88
N THR A 230 -2.15 16.68 14.42
CA THR A 230 -3.60 16.80 14.23
C THR A 230 -3.90 17.57 12.94
N MET A 231 -5.09 17.35 12.36
CA MET A 231 -5.54 18.13 11.21
C MET A 231 -5.76 19.58 11.64
N MET A 232 -5.22 20.52 10.87
CA MET A 232 -5.43 21.94 11.06
C MET A 232 -6.54 22.42 10.16
N SER A 233 -7.44 23.22 10.71
CA SER A 233 -8.49 23.91 9.97
C SER A 233 -8.30 25.40 10.13
N ASN A 234 -8.22 26.13 9.03
CA ASN A 234 -8.20 27.57 9.01
C ASN A 234 -9.39 28.08 8.19
N THR A 235 -10.15 28.98 8.79
CA THR A 235 -11.35 29.58 8.19
C THR A 235 -11.17 31.05 8.10
N SER A 236 -11.29 31.65 6.91
CA SER A 236 -11.23 33.10 6.73
C SER A 236 -12.52 33.76 7.20
N ASP A 237 -12.41 35.02 7.62
CA ASP A 237 -13.59 35.84 7.89
C ASP A 237 -14.30 36.19 6.57
N VAL A 238 -15.61 35.99 6.55
CA VAL A 238 -16.47 36.28 5.39
C VAL A 238 -16.41 37.77 5.01
N TYR A 239 -16.36 38.64 6.03
CA TYR A 239 -16.35 40.09 5.81
C TYR A 239 -14.98 40.65 5.40
N ALA A 240 -13.92 39.89 5.57
CA ALA A 240 -12.60 40.27 5.08
C ALA A 240 -12.47 40.21 3.55
N ASN A 241 -13.34 39.44 2.89
CA ASN A 241 -13.35 39.27 1.45
C ASN A 241 -14.43 40.15 0.81
N ALA A 242 -14.06 41.01 -0.14
CA ALA A 242 -14.98 41.94 -0.82
C ALA A 242 -16.16 41.27 -1.53
N ASN A 243 -16.04 39.98 -1.85
CA ASN A 243 -17.05 39.15 -2.53
C ASN A 243 -17.88 38.28 -1.59
N LEU A 244 -17.81 38.50 -0.29
CA LEU A 244 -18.54 37.77 0.75
C LEU A 244 -18.35 36.25 0.64
N THR A 245 -17.12 35.83 0.34
CA THR A 245 -16.74 34.41 0.29
C THR A 245 -15.96 34.03 1.54
N GLN A 246 -16.26 32.86 2.06
CA GLN A 246 -15.52 32.26 3.17
C GLN A 246 -14.63 31.15 2.63
N THR A 247 -13.34 31.19 2.93
CA THR A 247 -12.37 30.18 2.55
C THR A 247 -12.08 29.28 3.73
N ASN A 248 -12.23 27.98 3.52
CA ASN A 248 -11.83 26.96 4.50
C ASN A 248 -10.64 26.19 3.94
N THR A 249 -9.56 26.13 4.71
CA THR A 249 -8.37 25.36 4.39
C THR A 249 -8.17 24.27 5.43
N LEU A 250 -8.13 23.03 4.98
CA LEU A 250 -7.77 21.88 5.80
C LEU A 250 -6.35 21.44 5.45
N THR A 251 -5.50 21.30 6.46
CA THR A 251 -4.11 20.85 6.30
C THR A 251 -3.88 19.59 7.12
N LYS A 252 -3.30 18.58 6.50
CA LYS A 252 -2.85 17.34 7.14
C LYS A 252 -1.43 17.04 6.71
N PHE A 253 -0.65 16.46 7.60
CA PHE A 253 0.75 16.12 7.35
C PHE A 253 0.89 14.62 7.20
N TRP A 254 1.47 14.18 6.08
CA TRP A 254 1.87 12.79 5.89
C TRP A 254 3.01 12.68 4.89
N LYS A 255 3.66 11.54 4.90
CA LYS A 255 4.64 11.15 3.89
C LYS A 255 4.67 9.66 3.75
N THR A 256 4.76 9.19 2.51
CA THR A 256 4.99 7.79 2.19
C THR A 256 6.41 7.58 1.67
N GLY A 257 6.95 6.41 1.94
CA GLY A 257 8.25 6.01 1.42
C GLY A 257 8.34 4.50 1.27
N VAL A 258 9.20 4.04 0.38
CA VAL A 258 9.49 2.63 0.19
C VAL A 258 10.84 2.31 0.78
N HIS A 259 10.82 1.56 1.86
CA HIS A 259 12.04 1.13 2.55
C HIS A 259 11.77 -0.23 3.17
N THR A 260 12.28 -1.28 2.57
CA THR A 260 12.02 -2.64 3.02
C THR A 260 13.21 -3.57 2.79
N SER A 261 13.32 -4.59 3.62
CA SER A 261 14.09 -5.80 3.38
C SER A 261 13.21 -6.97 2.90
N SER A 262 11.90 -6.76 2.80
CA SER A 262 10.96 -7.79 2.36
C SER A 262 11.04 -7.99 0.85
N VAL A 263 10.85 -9.24 0.44
CA VAL A 263 10.79 -9.63 -0.97
C VAL A 263 9.34 -9.74 -1.39
N GLY A 264 9.04 -9.18 -2.54
CA GLY A 264 7.73 -9.31 -3.19
C GLY A 264 7.87 -9.83 -4.61
N GLY A 265 6.76 -10.25 -5.21
CA GLY A 265 6.68 -10.68 -6.60
C GLY A 265 5.57 -9.93 -7.34
N LEU A 266 5.77 -9.69 -8.63
CA LEU A 266 4.80 -9.08 -9.54
C LEU A 266 4.45 -10.04 -10.66
N ILE A 267 3.16 -10.22 -10.90
CA ILE A 267 2.64 -10.92 -12.09
C ILE A 267 1.86 -9.91 -12.92
N THR A 268 2.24 -9.73 -14.16
CA THR A 268 1.49 -8.94 -15.14
C THR A 268 0.64 -9.88 -15.98
N LEU A 269 -0.69 -9.71 -15.94
CA LEU A 269 -1.70 -10.57 -16.59
C LEU A 269 -1.83 -10.28 -18.08
#